data_5d395e5385396c1024d094fc3ec38d7c
#
_entry.id   5d395e5385396c1024d094fc3ec38d7c
#
_cell.length_a   1.000
_cell.length_b   1.000
_cell.length_c   1.000
_cell.angle_alpha   90.00
_cell.angle_beta   90.00
_cell.angle_gamma   90.00
#
_symmetry.space_group_name_H-M   'P 1'
#
loop_
_entity.id
_entity.type
_entity.pdbx_description
1 polymer ?
#
loop_
_entity_poly.entity_id
_entity_poly.type
_entity_poly.pdbx_seq_one_letter_code
_entity_poly.pdbx_strand_id
1 'polypeptide(L)'
;MEFRNSLAYLNEDINAWLPNSHQTIREWVVRQRDSLKDQIKSRLHSSGTLIHISCDIWTSPNSLAILVVIAHYIAEDGELEKSLLAMKDVIGSHEGANLAPYIMEVIRDWGIASNLGYFQMDNAGNNDTMLKEVSFCMF
;
A
#
# COMPACT_ATOMS: atom_id res chain seq x y z
N MET A 1 -0.05 -31.57 -2.77
CA MET A 1 0.22 -32.50 -3.91
C MET A 1 -0.89 -32.48 -4.97
N GLU A 2 -2.15 -32.44 -4.60
CA GLU A 2 -3.29 -32.53 -5.54
C GLU A 2 -3.34 -31.41 -6.60
N PHE A 3 -3.12 -30.15 -6.21
CA PHE A 3 -3.18 -29.03 -7.13
C PHE A 3 -2.16 -29.11 -8.28
N ARG A 4 -0.91 -29.50 -7.97
CA ARG A 4 0.12 -29.68 -9.01
C ARG A 4 -0.22 -30.79 -9.99
N ASN A 5 -0.74 -31.91 -9.48
CA ASN A 5 -1.15 -33.03 -10.31
C ASN A 5 -2.32 -32.68 -11.22
N SER A 6 -3.27 -31.86 -10.73
CA SER A 6 -4.39 -31.37 -11.56
C SER A 6 -3.90 -30.45 -12.69
N LEU A 7 -2.94 -29.58 -12.42
CA LEU A 7 -2.36 -28.72 -13.44
C LEU A 7 -1.50 -29.50 -14.45
N ALA A 8 -0.72 -30.47 -13.97
CA ALA A 8 0.10 -31.33 -14.84
C ALA A 8 -0.74 -32.18 -15.78
N TYR A 9 -1.96 -32.57 -15.38
CA TYR A 9 -2.91 -33.27 -16.25
C TYR A 9 -3.38 -32.39 -17.41
N LEU A 10 -3.50 -31.08 -17.20
CA LEU A 10 -3.89 -30.13 -18.24
C LEU A 10 -2.73 -29.74 -19.16
N ASN A 11 -1.52 -29.70 -18.65
CA ASN A 11 -0.30 -29.37 -19.38
C ASN A 11 0.92 -29.98 -18.68
N GLU A 12 1.58 -30.96 -19.32
CA GLU A 12 2.74 -31.66 -18.76
C GLU A 12 3.92 -30.73 -18.48
N ASP A 13 4.12 -29.68 -19.30
CA ASP A 13 5.22 -28.73 -19.15
C ASP A 13 5.04 -27.78 -17.96
N ILE A 14 3.84 -27.68 -17.40
CA ILE A 14 3.54 -26.72 -16.33
C ILE A 14 4.36 -27.02 -15.07
N ASN A 15 4.75 -28.27 -14.84
CA ASN A 15 5.56 -28.64 -13.69
C ASN A 15 6.94 -27.99 -13.67
N ALA A 16 7.51 -27.66 -14.83
CA ALA A 16 8.78 -26.95 -14.95
C ALA A 16 8.67 -25.48 -14.51
N TRP A 17 7.47 -24.90 -14.62
CA TRP A 17 7.20 -23.49 -14.32
C TRP A 17 6.62 -23.28 -12.92
N LEU A 18 6.05 -24.32 -12.32
CA LEU A 18 5.45 -24.22 -11.00
C LEU A 18 6.53 -24.17 -9.90
N PRO A 19 6.43 -23.21 -8.97
CA PRO A 19 7.35 -23.17 -7.84
C PRO A 19 7.27 -24.43 -7.00
N ASN A 20 8.41 -24.90 -6.52
CA ASN A 20 8.51 -26.14 -5.76
C ASN A 20 8.05 -26.02 -4.30
N SER A 21 7.96 -24.79 -3.79
CA SER A 21 7.58 -24.54 -2.41
C SER A 21 6.85 -23.20 -2.25
N HIS A 22 6.12 -23.05 -1.16
CA HIS A 22 5.53 -21.78 -0.75
C HIS A 22 6.61 -20.70 -0.50
N GLN A 23 7.81 -21.11 -0.08
CA GLN A 23 8.92 -20.19 0.12
C GLN A 23 9.37 -19.55 -1.21
N THR A 24 9.44 -20.34 -2.28
CA THR A 24 9.76 -19.84 -3.62
C THR A 24 8.72 -18.79 -4.08
N ILE A 25 7.43 -19.08 -3.87
CA ILE A 25 6.35 -18.13 -4.20
C ILE A 25 6.52 -16.85 -3.39
N ARG A 26 6.77 -16.96 -2.09
CA ARG A 26 6.99 -15.82 -1.21
C ARG A 26 8.15 -14.94 -1.69
N GLU A 27 9.27 -15.55 -2.06
CA GLU A 27 10.43 -14.84 -2.58
C GLU A 27 10.14 -14.12 -3.90
N TRP A 28 9.38 -14.74 -4.80
CA TRP A 28 8.94 -14.09 -6.03
C TRP A 28 8.06 -12.88 -5.77
N VAL A 29 7.07 -13.03 -4.88
CA VAL A 29 6.19 -11.92 -4.48
C VAL A 29 6.99 -10.77 -3.86
N VAL A 30 7.94 -11.07 -2.99
CA VAL A 30 8.79 -10.06 -2.35
C VAL A 30 9.65 -9.32 -3.39
N ARG A 31 10.32 -10.05 -4.30
CA ARG A 31 11.13 -9.43 -5.35
C ARG A 31 10.28 -8.55 -6.28
N GLN A 32 9.10 -9.05 -6.67
CA GLN A 32 8.18 -8.29 -7.52
C GLN A 32 7.69 -7.03 -6.82
N ARG A 33 7.34 -7.13 -5.53
CA ARG A 33 6.95 -5.98 -4.71
C ARG A 33 8.06 -4.93 -4.66
N ASP A 34 9.30 -5.34 -4.39
CA ASP A 34 10.43 -4.42 -4.25
C ASP A 34 10.72 -3.71 -5.58
N SER A 35 10.72 -4.44 -6.69
CA SER A 35 10.88 -3.85 -8.03
C SER A 35 9.77 -2.87 -8.38
N LEU A 36 8.51 -3.19 -8.07
CA LEU A 36 7.37 -2.29 -8.29
C LEU A 36 7.42 -1.07 -7.37
N LYS A 37 7.86 -1.24 -6.12
CA LYS A 37 8.02 -0.15 -5.16
C LYS A 37 8.99 0.90 -5.68
N ASP A 38 10.14 0.49 -6.18
CA ASP A 38 11.15 1.39 -6.72
C ASP A 38 10.63 2.16 -7.95
N GLN A 39 9.89 1.49 -8.84
CA GLN A 39 9.27 2.12 -10.00
C GLN A 39 8.22 3.17 -9.60
N ILE A 40 7.31 2.81 -8.68
CA ILE A 40 6.28 3.74 -8.18
C ILE A 40 6.93 4.91 -7.45
N LYS A 41 7.96 4.65 -6.63
CA LYS A 41 8.71 5.70 -5.93
C LYS A 41 9.35 6.69 -6.89
N SER A 42 9.95 6.21 -7.96
CA SER A 42 10.50 7.04 -9.03
C SER A 42 9.42 7.91 -9.67
N ARG A 43 8.26 7.34 -10.00
CA ARG A 43 7.12 8.09 -10.58
C ARG A 43 6.57 9.16 -9.64
N LEU A 44 6.42 8.85 -8.35
CA LEU A 44 5.99 9.80 -7.33
C LEU A 44 6.97 10.99 -7.22
N HIS A 45 8.26 10.73 -7.29
CA HIS A 45 9.29 11.77 -7.19
C HIS A 45 9.45 12.58 -8.48
N SER A 46 9.15 12.01 -9.64
CA SER A 46 9.15 12.72 -10.93
C SER A 46 7.83 13.47 -11.19
N SER A 47 6.77 13.19 -10.43
CA SER A 47 5.53 13.95 -10.56
C SER A 47 5.77 15.41 -10.18
N GLY A 48 5.55 16.34 -11.11
CA GLY A 48 5.66 17.78 -10.85
C GLY A 48 4.50 18.38 -10.04
N THR A 49 3.67 17.55 -9.43
CA THR A 49 2.43 17.94 -8.75
C THR A 49 2.42 17.49 -7.29
N LEU A 50 1.47 18.02 -6.52
CA LEU A 50 1.21 17.52 -5.18
C LEU A 50 0.65 16.08 -5.25
N ILE A 51 1.04 15.28 -4.26
CA ILE A 51 0.58 13.91 -4.08
C ILE A 51 -0.55 13.92 -3.06
N HIS A 52 -1.75 13.59 -3.50
CA HIS A 52 -2.91 13.49 -2.62
C HIS A 52 -3.03 12.07 -2.09
N ILE A 53 -3.42 11.94 -0.84
CA ILE A 53 -3.51 10.65 -0.16
C ILE A 53 -4.97 10.33 0.13
N SER A 54 -5.43 9.15 -0.25
CA SER A 54 -6.66 8.59 0.31
C SER A 54 -6.33 7.43 1.25
N CYS A 55 -6.99 7.45 2.41
CA CYS A 55 -6.87 6.40 3.41
C CYS A 55 -8.26 5.80 3.67
N ASP A 56 -8.28 4.48 3.84
CA ASP A 56 -9.46 3.74 4.24
C ASP A 56 -9.05 2.67 5.27
N ILE A 57 -9.92 2.45 6.23
CA ILE A 57 -9.73 1.43 7.27
C ILE A 57 -11.00 0.60 7.41
N TRP A 58 -10.83 -0.70 7.34
CA TRP A 58 -11.94 -1.63 7.58
C TRP A 58 -11.53 -2.77 8.48
N THR A 59 -12.52 -3.35 9.15
CA THR A 59 -12.32 -4.54 9.97
C THR A 59 -12.74 -5.77 9.18
N SER A 60 -11.82 -6.70 9.02
CA SER A 60 -12.10 -7.99 8.39
C SER A 60 -13.00 -8.85 9.28
N PRO A 61 -13.68 -9.88 8.74
CA PRO A 61 -14.46 -10.82 9.54
C PRO A 61 -13.68 -11.49 10.67
N ASN A 62 -12.37 -11.57 10.56
CA ASN A 62 -11.47 -12.13 11.59
C ASN A 62 -11.01 -11.07 12.61
N SER A 63 -11.69 -9.95 12.71
CA SER A 63 -11.36 -8.83 13.61
C SER A 63 -9.97 -8.21 13.39
N LEU A 64 -9.42 -8.35 12.18
CA LEU A 64 -8.21 -7.65 11.79
C LEU A 64 -8.60 -6.30 11.18
N ALA A 65 -8.07 -5.23 11.74
CA ALA A 65 -8.20 -3.90 11.15
C ALA A 65 -7.12 -3.71 10.09
N ILE A 66 -7.53 -3.34 8.90
CA ILE A 66 -6.63 -3.14 7.74
C ILE A 66 -6.71 -1.69 7.32
N LEU A 67 -5.57 -0.98 7.39
CA LEU A 67 -5.40 0.36 6.86
C LEU A 67 -4.84 0.28 5.44
N VAL A 68 -5.50 0.94 4.49
CA VAL A 68 -5.03 1.12 3.13
C VAL A 68 -4.67 2.58 2.89
N VAL A 69 -3.56 2.81 2.22
CA VAL A 69 -3.07 4.14 1.85
C VAL A 69 -2.80 4.16 0.35
N ILE A 70 -3.46 5.08 -0.36
CA ILE A 70 -3.36 5.24 -1.81
C ILE A 70 -2.89 6.66 -2.12
N ALA A 71 -1.89 6.79 -2.98
CA ALA A 71 -1.47 8.06 -3.56
C ALA A 71 -2.22 8.33 -4.87
N HIS A 72 -2.59 9.59 -5.08
CA HIS A 72 -3.15 10.13 -6.32
C HIS A 72 -2.26 11.30 -6.77
N TYR A 73 -1.76 11.26 -7.97
CA TYR A 73 -0.84 12.26 -8.52
C TYR A 73 -0.96 12.34 -10.04
N ILE A 74 -0.45 13.41 -10.62
CA ILE A 74 -0.35 13.55 -12.08
C ILE A 74 1.07 13.11 -12.47
N ALA A 75 1.17 12.11 -13.33
CA ALA A 75 2.42 11.63 -13.87
C ALA A 75 3.05 12.63 -14.87
N GLU A 76 4.29 12.41 -15.28
CA GLU A 76 5.00 13.29 -16.22
C GLU A 76 4.28 13.44 -17.58
N ASP A 77 3.53 12.43 -18.00
CA ASP A 77 2.72 12.45 -19.22
C ASP A 77 1.39 13.21 -19.08
N GLY A 78 1.10 13.74 -17.88
CA GLY A 78 -0.12 14.48 -17.58
C GLY A 78 -1.32 13.61 -17.17
N GLU A 79 -1.17 12.29 -17.11
CA GLU A 79 -2.23 11.37 -16.72
C GLU A 79 -2.37 11.28 -15.20
N LEU A 80 -3.64 11.16 -14.74
CA LEU A 80 -3.93 10.91 -13.33
C LEU A 80 -3.62 9.46 -12.97
N GLU A 81 -2.64 9.27 -12.12
CA GLU A 81 -2.26 7.96 -11.60
C GLU A 81 -2.69 7.73 -10.16
N LYS A 82 -2.88 6.45 -9.83
CA LYS A 82 -3.17 5.97 -8.48
C LYS A 82 -2.21 4.85 -8.14
N SER A 83 -1.60 4.92 -6.97
CA SER A 83 -0.67 3.90 -6.50
C SER A 83 -0.99 3.49 -5.07
N LEU A 84 -1.09 2.18 -4.83
CA LEU A 84 -1.20 1.62 -3.48
C LEU A 84 0.15 1.76 -2.79
N LEU A 85 0.22 2.58 -1.74
CA LEU A 85 1.43 2.81 -0.97
C LEU A 85 1.59 1.81 0.18
N ALA A 86 0.48 1.48 0.84
CA ALA A 86 0.49 0.53 1.95
C ALA A 86 -0.86 -0.17 2.12
N MET A 87 -0.76 -1.40 2.63
CA MET A 87 -1.84 -2.15 3.24
C MET A 87 -1.26 -2.74 4.54
N LYS A 88 -1.73 -2.26 5.69
CA LYS A 88 -1.15 -2.58 6.99
C LYS A 88 -2.20 -3.08 7.96
N ASP A 89 -1.84 -4.09 8.73
CA ASP A 89 -2.61 -4.48 9.90
C ASP A 89 -2.44 -3.42 11.00
N VAL A 90 -3.57 -2.92 11.51
CA VAL A 90 -3.58 -1.97 12.62
C VAL A 90 -3.82 -2.74 13.90
N ILE A 91 -2.85 -2.66 14.82
CA ILE A 91 -2.94 -3.31 16.12
C ILE A 91 -3.44 -2.28 17.15
N GLY A 92 -4.51 -2.62 17.87
CA GLY A 92 -5.07 -1.77 18.92
C GLY A 92 -6.36 -1.05 18.54
N SER A 93 -6.64 0.09 19.16
CA SER A 93 -7.87 0.86 18.88
C SER A 93 -7.77 1.61 17.55
N HIS A 94 -8.92 1.78 16.88
CA HIS A 94 -9.03 2.53 15.62
C HIS A 94 -9.12 4.05 15.84
N GLU A 95 -8.67 4.54 17.00
CA GLU A 95 -8.63 5.97 17.28
C GLU A 95 -7.62 6.69 16.38
N GLY A 96 -7.95 7.89 15.96
CA GLY A 96 -7.13 8.67 15.02
C GLY A 96 -5.67 8.84 15.47
N ALA A 97 -5.43 9.03 16.77
CA ALA A 97 -4.08 9.12 17.34
C ALA A 97 -3.24 7.84 17.11
N ASN A 98 -3.88 6.67 17.07
CA ASN A 98 -3.19 5.40 16.79
C ASN A 98 -2.93 5.17 15.31
N LEU A 99 -3.66 5.84 14.42
CA LEU A 99 -3.50 5.71 12.95
C LEU A 99 -2.41 6.63 12.41
N ALA A 100 -2.20 7.79 13.02
CA ALA A 100 -1.22 8.78 12.57
C ALA A 100 0.21 8.21 12.42
N PRO A 101 0.76 7.40 13.36
CA PRO A 101 2.08 6.81 13.22
C PRO A 101 2.22 5.92 11.97
N TYR A 102 1.17 5.15 11.61
CA TYR A 102 1.18 4.31 10.41
C TYR A 102 1.23 5.15 9.13
N ILE A 103 0.46 6.24 9.07
CA ILE A 103 0.47 7.17 7.94
C ILE A 103 1.84 7.85 7.82
N MET A 104 2.39 8.34 8.94
CA MET A 104 3.71 8.98 8.96
C MET A 104 4.83 8.04 8.52
N GLU A 105 4.76 6.77 8.91
CA GLU A 105 5.69 5.75 8.46
C GLU A 105 5.62 5.57 6.93
N VAL A 106 4.39 5.51 6.35
CA VAL A 106 4.19 5.42 4.91
C VAL A 106 4.77 6.63 4.19
N ILE A 107 4.45 7.86 4.63
CA ILE A 107 4.95 9.10 4.04
C ILE A 107 6.48 9.13 4.01
N ARG A 108 7.14 8.73 5.11
CA ARG A 108 8.61 8.66 5.21
C ARG A 108 9.19 7.57 4.33
N ASP A 109 8.61 6.38 4.33
CA ASP A 109 9.08 5.23 3.55
C ASP A 109 9.03 5.50 2.04
N TRP A 110 8.05 6.27 1.59
CA TRP A 110 7.92 6.69 0.20
C TRP A 110 8.66 7.99 -0.12
N GLY A 111 9.07 8.78 0.88
CA GLY A 111 9.82 10.01 0.73
C GLY A 111 9.00 11.15 0.09
N ILE A 112 7.69 11.19 0.34
CA ILE A 112 6.75 12.12 -0.31
C ILE A 112 6.37 13.33 0.56
N ALA A 113 6.98 13.50 1.72
CA ALA A 113 6.62 14.54 2.69
C ALA A 113 6.67 15.97 2.09
N SER A 114 7.63 16.26 1.22
CA SER A 114 7.79 17.58 0.60
C SER A 114 6.74 17.93 -0.44
N ASN A 115 6.08 16.92 -1.02
CA ASN A 115 5.12 17.08 -2.11
C ASN A 115 3.71 16.65 -1.70
N LEU A 116 3.45 16.55 -0.40
CA LEU A 116 2.17 16.11 0.11
C LEU A 116 1.09 17.14 -0.12
N GLY A 117 -0.05 16.70 -0.65
CA GLY A 117 -1.25 17.50 -0.89
C GLY A 117 -2.34 17.25 0.14
N TYR A 118 -3.56 17.00 -0.33
CA TYR A 118 -4.73 16.79 0.52
C TYR A 118 -4.85 15.32 0.93
N PHE A 119 -5.46 15.12 2.10
CA PHE A 119 -5.93 13.82 2.55
C PHE A 119 -7.43 13.69 2.28
N GLN A 120 -7.82 12.55 1.73
CA GLN A 120 -9.22 12.15 1.54
C GLN A 120 -9.50 10.89 2.36
N MET A 121 -10.52 10.97 3.19
CA MET A 121 -10.97 9.87 4.04
C MET A 121 -12.48 9.89 4.13
N ASP A 122 -13.08 8.81 4.66
CA ASP A 122 -14.48 8.83 5.02
C ASP A 122 -14.74 9.79 6.20
N ASN A 123 -16.01 10.13 6.46
CA ASN A 123 -16.39 11.07 7.52
C ASN A 123 -16.39 10.45 8.93
N ALA A 124 -15.60 9.43 9.22
CA ALA A 124 -15.46 8.88 10.55
C ALA A 124 -14.78 9.91 11.46
N GLY A 125 -15.37 10.18 12.64
CA GLY A 125 -14.88 11.22 13.57
C GLY A 125 -13.43 11.04 14.04
N ASN A 126 -12.86 9.86 13.84
CA ASN A 126 -11.46 9.54 14.14
C ASN A 126 -10.47 10.16 13.15
N ASN A 127 -10.93 10.53 11.96
CA ASN A 127 -10.09 11.04 10.88
C ASN A 127 -9.57 12.46 11.16
N ASP A 128 -10.40 13.31 11.77
CA ASP A 128 -10.00 14.67 12.16
C ASP A 128 -8.87 14.65 13.19
N THR A 129 -8.91 13.72 14.15
CA THR A 129 -7.86 13.55 15.15
C THR A 129 -6.57 13.06 14.50
N MET A 130 -6.66 12.09 13.61
CA MET A 130 -5.51 11.56 12.88
C MET A 130 -4.83 12.65 12.04
N LEU A 131 -5.60 13.45 11.29
CA LEU A 131 -5.06 14.53 10.47
C LEU A 131 -4.37 15.61 11.29
N LYS A 132 -4.91 15.96 12.46
CA LYS A 132 -4.27 16.91 13.38
C LYS A 132 -2.91 16.38 13.84
N GLU A 133 -2.82 15.12 14.22
CA GLU A 133 -1.57 14.48 14.64
C GLU A 133 -0.55 14.40 13.49
N VAL A 134 -0.98 14.01 12.28
CA VAL A 134 -0.12 13.98 11.09
C VAL A 134 0.40 15.40 10.79
N SER A 135 -0.47 16.42 10.82
CA SER A 135 -0.09 17.80 10.58
C SER A 135 0.91 18.31 11.62
N PHE A 136 0.69 18.02 12.91
CA PHE A 136 1.60 18.42 13.99
C PHE A 136 2.99 17.77 13.87
N CYS A 137 3.07 16.55 13.35
CA CYS A 137 4.34 15.85 13.15
C CYS A 137 5.12 16.30 11.91
N MET A 138 4.48 17.02 10.98
CA MET A 138 5.09 17.43 9.71
C MET A 138 5.57 18.89 9.69
N PHE A 139 5.06 19.73 10.57
CA PHE A 139 5.38 21.15 10.73
C PHE A 139 5.83 21.47 12.14
#